data_e913d215b6e5d1ad4d79ae17dcd66eba
#
_entry.id   e913d215b6e5d1ad4d79ae17dcd66eba
#
_cell.length_a   1.000
_cell.length_b   1.000
_cell.length_c   1.000
_cell.angle_alpha   90.00
_cell.angle_beta   90.00
_cell.angle_gamma   90.00
#
_symmetry.space_group_name_H-M   'P 1'
#
loop_
_entity.id
_entity.type
_entity.pdbx_description
1 polymer ?
#
loop_
_entity_poly.entity_id
_entity_poly.type
_entity_poly.pdbx_seq_one_letter_code
_entity_poly.pdbx_strand_id
1 'polypeptide(L)'
;MEDNHRTASSSGAWGIIVDALYPALIRILTGLLIVVLCVWMLVGGINMVLALGNAFGSGWASAAEHMIINALVLLALLEVIRTLQAYLRLGRVRVTFILDTALVVLISELMGLWFREYAPEKVLLGLGVIVTLVALRIVTMRFSPEPIAP
;
A
#
# COMPACT_ATOMS: atom_id res chain seq x y z
N MET A 1 45.95 32.83 5.65
CA MET A 1 45.46 31.77 6.56
C MET A 1 44.03 32.08 7.01
N GLU A 2 43.21 32.67 6.08
CA GLU A 2 41.87 33.26 6.38
C GLU A 2 40.70 32.75 5.48
N ASP A 3 40.94 31.78 4.63
CA ASP A 3 39.89 31.31 3.65
C ASP A 3 39.13 30.05 4.08
N ASN A 4 39.45 29.45 5.24
CA ASN A 4 38.85 28.16 5.64
C ASN A 4 37.56 28.29 6.49
N HIS A 5 37.14 29.50 6.85
CA HIS A 5 35.95 29.73 7.68
C HIS A 5 34.65 30.01 6.90
N ARG A 6 34.74 30.31 5.59
CA ARG A 6 33.52 30.62 4.80
C ARG A 6 32.81 29.42 4.19
N THR A 7 33.48 28.30 4.02
CA THR A 7 32.87 27.09 3.41
C THR A 7 32.12 26.24 4.43
N ALA A 8 32.41 26.34 5.71
CA ALA A 8 31.74 25.60 6.77
C ALA A 8 30.34 26.16 7.12
N SER A 9 30.08 27.44 6.85
CA SER A 9 28.83 28.12 7.19
C SER A 9 27.71 27.82 6.17
N SER A 10 28.01 27.61 4.93
CA SER A 10 26.99 27.34 3.88
C SER A 10 26.46 25.90 3.90
N SER A 11 27.29 24.93 4.28
CA SER A 11 26.86 23.52 4.39
C SER A 11 25.90 23.29 5.57
N GLY A 12 26.01 24.05 6.64
CA GLY A 12 25.09 23.95 7.80
C GLY A 12 23.71 24.50 7.52
N ALA A 13 23.60 25.59 6.77
CA ALA A 13 22.30 26.19 6.43
C ALA A 13 21.48 25.34 5.46
N TRP A 14 22.10 24.72 4.47
CA TRP A 14 21.44 23.80 3.55
C TRP A 14 20.97 22.52 4.23
N GLY A 15 21.75 21.97 5.17
CA GLY A 15 21.35 20.81 5.96
C GLY A 15 20.09 21.09 6.77
N ILE A 16 20.02 22.22 7.47
CA ILE A 16 18.85 22.62 8.29
C ILE A 16 17.60 22.80 7.43
N ILE A 17 17.73 23.39 6.22
CA ILE A 17 16.61 23.58 5.30
C ILE A 17 16.11 22.24 4.77
N VAL A 18 17.00 21.33 4.40
CA VAL A 18 16.65 19.99 3.90
C VAL A 18 15.98 19.18 5.00
N ASP A 19 16.49 19.19 6.20
CA ASP A 19 15.94 18.44 7.34
C ASP A 19 14.55 18.95 7.77
N ALA A 20 14.24 20.23 7.55
CA ALA A 20 12.93 20.79 7.85
C ALA A 20 11.92 20.60 6.70
N LEU A 21 12.37 20.75 5.45
CA LEU A 21 11.51 20.65 4.25
C LEU A 21 11.15 19.19 3.91
N TYR A 22 12.08 18.26 4.09
CA TYR A 22 11.88 16.86 3.74
C TYR A 22 10.70 16.22 4.47
N PRO A 23 10.56 16.29 5.80
CA PRO A 23 9.42 15.70 6.50
C PRO A 23 8.09 16.40 6.18
N ALA A 24 8.11 17.72 5.93
CA ALA A 24 6.93 18.46 5.54
C ALA A 24 6.45 18.02 4.15
N LEU A 25 7.36 17.91 3.18
CA LEU A 25 7.07 17.46 1.83
C LEU A 25 6.48 16.05 1.81
N ILE A 26 7.09 15.12 2.55
CA ILE A 26 6.59 13.73 2.65
C ILE A 26 5.19 13.72 3.26
N ARG A 27 4.93 14.49 4.31
CA ARG A 27 3.62 14.55 4.96
C ARG A 27 2.54 15.09 4.01
N ILE A 28 2.86 16.15 3.26
CA ILE A 28 1.92 16.73 2.26
C ILE A 28 1.68 15.73 1.14
N LEU A 29 2.73 15.14 0.59
CA LEU A 29 2.61 14.16 -0.51
C LEU A 29 1.81 12.92 -0.09
N THR A 30 2.08 12.39 1.10
CA THR A 30 1.34 11.23 1.64
C THR A 30 -0.12 11.60 1.92
N GLY A 31 -0.39 12.79 2.45
CA GLY A 31 -1.75 13.29 2.66
C GLY A 31 -2.51 13.43 1.34
N LEU A 32 -1.89 14.00 0.31
CA LEU A 32 -2.46 14.10 -1.03
C LEU A 32 -2.77 12.72 -1.61
N LEU A 33 -1.85 11.78 -1.48
CA LEU A 33 -2.03 10.40 -1.96
C LEU A 33 -3.23 9.74 -1.27
N ILE A 34 -3.37 9.88 0.05
CA ILE A 34 -4.53 9.35 0.79
C ILE A 34 -5.83 9.95 0.25
N VAL A 35 -5.90 11.26 0.01
CA VAL A 35 -7.09 11.91 -0.52
C VAL A 35 -7.44 11.36 -1.91
N VAL A 36 -6.47 11.23 -2.81
CA VAL A 36 -6.68 10.67 -4.15
C VAL A 36 -7.19 9.23 -4.07
N LEU A 37 -6.59 8.40 -3.22
CA LEU A 37 -7.02 7.01 -3.03
C LEU A 37 -8.43 6.92 -2.42
N CYS A 38 -8.78 7.79 -1.47
CA CYS A 38 -10.13 7.85 -0.90
C CYS A 38 -11.17 8.23 -1.97
N VAL A 39 -10.88 9.21 -2.81
CA VAL A 39 -11.77 9.58 -3.93
C VAL A 39 -11.94 8.41 -4.88
N TRP A 40 -10.85 7.74 -5.26
CA TRP A 40 -10.91 6.57 -6.12
C TRP A 40 -11.72 5.42 -5.51
N MET A 41 -11.56 5.19 -4.20
CA MET A 41 -12.33 4.19 -3.47
C MET A 41 -13.82 4.49 -3.45
N LEU A 42 -14.21 5.78 -3.27
CA LEU A 42 -15.61 6.20 -3.32
C LEU A 42 -16.20 5.96 -4.72
N VAL A 43 -15.50 6.34 -5.78
CA VAL A 43 -15.93 6.11 -7.16
C VAL A 43 -16.08 4.62 -7.45
N GLY A 44 -15.13 3.80 -7.03
CA GLY A 44 -15.17 2.35 -7.16
C GLY A 44 -16.35 1.72 -6.40
N GLY A 45 -16.62 2.19 -5.18
CA GLY A 45 -17.77 1.76 -4.38
C GLY A 45 -19.11 2.10 -5.03
N ILE A 46 -19.26 3.32 -5.54
CA ILE A 46 -20.47 3.75 -6.25
C ILE A 46 -20.67 2.89 -7.50
N ASN A 47 -19.64 2.70 -8.31
CA ASN A 47 -19.72 1.85 -9.50
C ASN A 47 -20.11 0.40 -9.17
N MET A 48 -19.61 -0.13 -8.05
CA MET A 48 -19.97 -1.46 -7.58
C MET A 48 -21.45 -1.56 -7.21
N VAL A 49 -22.03 -0.56 -6.54
CA VAL A 49 -23.45 -0.50 -6.20
C VAL A 49 -24.32 -0.37 -7.46
N LEU A 50 -23.91 0.46 -8.42
CA LEU A 50 -24.60 0.60 -9.70
C LEU A 50 -24.58 -0.70 -10.53
N ALA A 51 -23.43 -1.39 -10.54
CA ALA A 51 -23.29 -2.68 -11.19
C ALA A 51 -24.22 -3.75 -10.58
N LEU A 52 -24.43 -3.72 -9.26
CA LEU A 52 -25.38 -4.61 -8.59
C LEU A 52 -26.81 -4.38 -9.07
N GLY A 53 -27.22 -3.11 -9.24
CA GLY A 53 -28.54 -2.77 -9.79
C GLY A 53 -28.77 -3.31 -11.23
N ASN A 54 -27.73 -3.30 -12.06
CA ASN A 54 -27.77 -3.79 -13.44
C ASN A 54 -27.65 -5.32 -13.54
N ALA A 55 -27.12 -6.00 -12.50
CA ALA A 55 -26.94 -7.45 -12.48
C ALA A 55 -28.26 -8.24 -12.54
N PHE A 56 -29.35 -7.64 -12.09
CA PHE A 56 -30.68 -8.26 -12.16
C PHE A 56 -31.21 -8.42 -13.61
N GLY A 57 -30.60 -7.74 -14.62
CA GLY A 57 -30.98 -7.79 -16.01
C GLY A 57 -30.01 -8.56 -16.93
N SER A 58 -28.77 -8.77 -16.57
CA SER A 58 -27.69 -9.28 -17.41
C SER A 58 -26.88 -10.39 -16.72
N GLY A 59 -27.32 -11.63 -16.81
CA GLY A 59 -26.51 -12.81 -16.46
C GLY A 59 -25.76 -12.74 -15.13
N TRP A 60 -26.31 -13.35 -14.10
CA TRP A 60 -25.83 -13.39 -12.72
C TRP A 60 -24.33 -13.75 -12.56
N ALA A 61 -23.80 -14.68 -13.36
CA ALA A 61 -22.44 -15.20 -13.19
C ALA A 61 -21.35 -14.15 -13.55
N SER A 62 -21.50 -13.45 -14.66
CA SER A 62 -20.54 -12.42 -15.07
C SER A 62 -20.57 -11.19 -14.14
N ALA A 63 -21.77 -10.85 -13.65
CA ALA A 63 -21.91 -9.76 -12.69
C ALA A 63 -21.22 -10.09 -11.35
N ALA A 64 -21.34 -11.32 -10.87
CA ALA A 64 -20.69 -11.77 -9.64
C ALA A 64 -19.17 -11.75 -9.75
N GLU A 65 -18.61 -12.16 -10.88
CA GLU A 65 -17.15 -12.10 -11.12
C GLU A 65 -16.63 -10.65 -11.05
N HIS A 66 -17.25 -9.73 -11.77
CA HIS A 66 -16.86 -8.32 -11.74
C HIS A 66 -16.99 -7.69 -10.34
N MET A 67 -18.02 -8.08 -9.59
CA MET A 67 -18.22 -7.61 -8.22
C MET A 67 -17.11 -8.10 -7.30
N ILE A 68 -16.73 -9.37 -7.39
CA ILE A 68 -15.65 -9.94 -6.57
C ILE A 68 -14.33 -9.23 -6.89
N ILE A 69 -13.98 -9.06 -8.16
CA ILE A 69 -12.74 -8.37 -8.56
C ILE A 69 -12.74 -6.93 -8.04
N ASN A 70 -13.83 -6.19 -8.21
CA ASN A 70 -13.93 -4.81 -7.71
C ASN A 70 -13.84 -4.73 -6.19
N ALA A 71 -14.47 -5.66 -5.47
CA ALA A 71 -14.38 -5.73 -4.00
C ALA A 71 -12.94 -5.97 -3.54
N LEU A 72 -12.19 -6.85 -4.22
CA LEU A 72 -10.78 -7.12 -3.91
C LEU A 72 -9.89 -5.90 -4.18
N VAL A 73 -10.14 -5.16 -5.27
CA VAL A 73 -9.42 -3.90 -5.56
C VAL A 73 -9.70 -2.87 -4.48
N LEU A 74 -10.96 -2.71 -4.05
CA LEU A 74 -11.31 -1.79 -2.97
C LEU A 74 -10.67 -2.20 -1.64
N LEU A 75 -10.61 -3.49 -1.34
CA LEU A 75 -9.93 -4.02 -0.16
C LEU A 75 -8.42 -3.71 -0.21
N ALA A 76 -7.77 -3.92 -1.35
CA ALA A 76 -6.36 -3.58 -1.53
C ALA A 76 -6.11 -2.07 -1.36
N LEU A 77 -6.95 -1.21 -1.92
CA LEU A 77 -6.87 0.25 -1.73
C LEU A 77 -7.03 0.65 -0.27
N LEU A 78 -7.96 0.04 0.44
CA LEU A 78 -8.20 0.29 1.87
C LEU A 78 -6.96 -0.07 2.70
N GLU A 79 -6.29 -1.18 2.39
CA GLU A 79 -5.07 -1.59 3.09
C GLU A 79 -3.90 -0.63 2.81
N VAL A 80 -3.76 -0.15 1.56
CA VAL A 80 -2.77 0.88 1.21
C VAL A 80 -3.02 2.17 1.99
N ILE A 81 -4.26 2.65 2.04
CA ILE A 81 -4.63 3.85 2.81
C ILE A 81 -4.29 3.66 4.29
N ARG A 82 -4.59 2.50 4.86
CA ARG A 82 -4.29 2.16 6.26
C ARG A 82 -2.80 2.20 6.53
N THR A 83 -1.99 1.68 5.62
CA THR A 83 -0.52 1.71 5.70
C THR A 83 0.02 3.14 5.66
N LEU A 84 -0.50 3.98 4.76
CA LEU A 84 -0.13 5.39 4.65
C LEU A 84 -0.52 6.19 5.91
N GLN A 85 -1.71 5.93 6.47
CA GLN A 85 -2.13 6.53 7.74
C GLN A 85 -1.23 6.12 8.91
N ALA A 86 -0.83 4.86 8.99
CA ALA A 86 0.10 4.38 9.99
C ALA A 86 1.47 5.07 9.86
N TYR A 87 1.93 5.28 8.62
CA TYR A 87 3.14 6.03 8.33
C TYR A 87 3.05 7.48 8.84
N LEU A 88 1.96 8.20 8.57
CA LEU A 88 1.76 9.57 9.03
C LEU A 88 1.72 9.69 10.56
N ARG A 89 1.15 8.69 11.24
CA ARG A 89 1.03 8.70 12.71
C ARG A 89 2.33 8.34 13.44
N LEU A 90 3.06 7.37 12.93
CA LEU A 90 4.23 6.79 13.61
C LEU A 90 5.55 7.43 13.17
N GLY A 91 5.56 8.20 12.08
CA GLY A 91 6.76 8.81 11.51
C GLY A 91 7.78 7.81 10.94
N ARG A 92 7.48 6.51 11.03
CA ARG A 92 8.32 5.43 10.47
C ARG A 92 7.44 4.26 10.04
N VAL A 93 7.82 3.65 8.93
CA VAL A 93 7.12 2.48 8.40
C VAL A 93 7.64 1.24 9.13
N ARG A 94 6.73 0.48 9.73
CA ARG A 94 7.05 -0.88 10.17
C ARG A 94 7.03 -1.79 8.94
N VAL A 95 8.10 -2.54 8.75
CA VAL A 95 8.22 -3.50 7.64
C VAL A 95 7.03 -4.47 7.59
N THR A 96 6.48 -4.81 8.76
CA THR A 96 5.29 -5.66 8.89
C THR A 96 4.07 -5.11 8.14
N PHE A 97 3.82 -3.78 8.18
CA PHE A 97 2.69 -3.18 7.45
C PHE A 97 2.88 -3.24 5.94
N ILE A 98 4.12 -3.06 5.45
CA ILE A 98 4.41 -3.19 4.01
C ILE A 98 4.17 -4.63 3.57
N LEU A 99 4.62 -5.61 4.35
CA LEU A 99 4.42 -7.03 4.06
C LEU A 99 2.94 -7.42 4.08
N ASP A 100 2.16 -6.89 5.04
CA ASP A 100 0.73 -7.15 5.13
C ASP A 100 -0.01 -6.57 3.92
N THR A 101 0.31 -5.33 3.51
CA THR A 101 -0.25 -4.71 2.32
C THR A 101 0.11 -5.49 1.06
N ALA A 102 1.38 -5.87 0.89
CA ALA A 102 1.83 -6.66 -0.25
C ALA A 102 1.11 -8.02 -0.32
N LEU A 103 0.91 -8.68 0.83
CA LEU A 103 0.18 -9.94 0.92
C LEU A 103 -1.28 -9.78 0.48
N VAL A 104 -1.99 -8.77 0.99
CA VAL A 104 -3.39 -8.51 0.62
C VAL A 104 -3.52 -8.24 -0.87
N VAL A 105 -2.64 -7.40 -1.44
CA VAL A 105 -2.64 -7.10 -2.88
C VAL A 105 -2.40 -8.37 -3.71
N LEU A 106 -1.39 -9.17 -3.37
CA LEU A 106 -1.07 -10.40 -4.11
C LEU A 106 -2.19 -11.45 -4.01
N ILE A 107 -2.80 -11.62 -2.84
CA ILE A 107 -3.93 -12.52 -2.67
C ILE A 107 -5.10 -12.04 -3.53
N SER A 108 -5.39 -10.74 -3.54
CA SER A 108 -6.44 -10.15 -4.37
C SER A 108 -6.18 -10.38 -5.87
N GLU A 109 -4.93 -10.22 -6.30
CA GLU A 109 -4.52 -10.44 -7.68
C GLU A 109 -4.63 -11.93 -8.06
N LEU A 110 -4.21 -12.83 -7.16
CA LEU A 110 -4.32 -14.27 -7.37
C LEU A 110 -5.77 -14.73 -7.47
N MET A 111 -6.67 -14.18 -6.64
CA MET A 111 -8.11 -14.43 -6.75
C MET A 111 -8.69 -13.90 -8.07
N GLY A 112 -8.25 -12.72 -8.51
CA GLY A 112 -8.62 -12.18 -9.83
C GLY A 112 -8.15 -13.07 -10.99
N LEU A 113 -6.99 -13.70 -10.86
CA LEU A 113 -6.47 -14.67 -11.84
C LEU A 113 -7.31 -15.95 -11.92
N TRP A 114 -7.92 -16.37 -10.82
CA TRP A 114 -8.79 -17.56 -10.79
C TRP A 114 -10.02 -17.43 -11.70
N PHE A 115 -10.53 -16.23 -11.88
CA PHE A 115 -11.68 -15.93 -12.74
C PHE A 115 -11.31 -15.66 -14.20
N ARG A 116 -10.02 -15.62 -14.53
CA ARG A 116 -9.53 -15.43 -15.90
C ARG A 116 -8.76 -16.68 -16.33
N GLU A 117 -8.89 -17.07 -17.59
CA GLU A 117 -8.09 -18.17 -18.17
C GLU A 117 -6.62 -17.75 -18.28
N TYR A 118 -5.86 -17.95 -17.22
CA TYR A 118 -4.42 -17.68 -17.20
C TYR A 118 -3.59 -18.95 -17.26
N ALA A 119 -2.40 -18.83 -17.86
CA ALA A 119 -1.44 -19.90 -17.89
C ALA A 119 -1.06 -20.35 -16.45
N PRO A 120 -1.06 -21.65 -16.15
CA PRO A 120 -0.82 -22.19 -14.81
C PRO A 120 0.53 -21.75 -14.22
N GLU A 121 1.51 -21.40 -15.05
CA GLU A 121 2.82 -20.88 -14.66
C GLU A 121 2.73 -19.58 -13.85
N LYS A 122 1.83 -18.67 -14.21
CA LYS A 122 1.64 -17.38 -13.51
C LYS A 122 1.02 -17.59 -12.13
N VAL A 123 0.09 -18.52 -12.00
CA VAL A 123 -0.53 -18.88 -10.73
C VAL A 123 0.51 -19.49 -9.79
N LEU A 124 1.35 -20.40 -10.31
CA LEU A 124 2.42 -21.03 -9.53
C LEU A 124 3.45 -20.02 -9.04
N LEU A 125 3.83 -19.06 -9.91
CA LEU A 125 4.75 -17.99 -9.57
C LEU A 125 4.15 -17.05 -8.50
N GLY A 126 2.91 -16.66 -8.63
CA GLY A 126 2.19 -15.86 -7.63
C GLY A 126 2.11 -16.55 -6.27
N LEU A 127 1.80 -17.84 -6.26
CA LEU A 127 1.79 -18.66 -5.05
C LEU A 127 3.17 -18.71 -4.39
N GLY A 128 4.23 -18.88 -5.18
CA GLY A 128 5.62 -18.86 -4.68
C GLY A 128 5.98 -17.53 -4.02
N VAL A 129 5.58 -16.41 -4.60
CA VAL A 129 5.81 -15.07 -4.01
C VAL A 129 5.05 -14.93 -2.70
N ILE A 130 3.78 -15.36 -2.63
CA ILE A 130 2.97 -15.32 -1.40
C ILE A 130 3.64 -16.12 -0.29
N VAL A 131 4.07 -17.36 -0.56
CA VAL A 131 4.75 -18.22 0.42
C VAL A 131 6.04 -17.54 0.93
N THR A 132 6.81 -16.94 0.04
CA THR A 132 8.03 -16.20 0.40
C THR A 132 7.72 -14.99 1.30
N LEU A 133 6.69 -14.21 0.99
CA LEU A 133 6.28 -13.07 1.81
C LEU A 133 5.74 -13.49 3.19
N VAL A 134 4.98 -14.58 3.25
CA VAL A 134 4.50 -15.14 4.53
C VAL A 134 5.68 -15.62 5.39
N ALA A 135 6.65 -16.31 4.79
CA ALA A 135 7.85 -16.72 5.50
C ALA A 135 8.64 -15.49 6.03
N LEU A 136 8.82 -14.47 5.19
CA LEU A 136 9.48 -13.23 5.58
C LEU A 136 8.74 -12.50 6.70
N ARG A 137 7.41 -12.50 6.66
CA ARG A 137 6.57 -11.94 7.72
C ARG A 137 6.78 -12.67 9.06
N ILE A 138 6.79 -13.99 9.04
CA ILE A 138 7.03 -14.81 10.24
C ILE A 138 8.41 -14.52 10.83
N VAL A 139 9.43 -14.41 9.98
CA VAL A 139 10.81 -14.09 10.39
C VAL A 139 10.85 -12.68 11.01
N THR A 140 10.27 -11.68 10.37
CA THR A 140 10.26 -10.30 10.90
C THR A 140 9.50 -10.18 12.22
N MET A 141 8.40 -10.93 12.41
CA MET A 141 7.69 -10.95 13.70
C MET A 141 8.50 -11.61 14.81
N ARG A 142 9.29 -12.63 14.47
CA ARG A 142 10.06 -13.39 15.46
C ARG A 142 11.35 -12.67 15.87
N PHE A 143 11.89 -11.83 14.99
CA PHE A 143 13.13 -11.07 15.22
C PHE A 143 12.90 -9.57 15.50
N SER A 144 11.65 -9.11 15.59
CA SER A 144 11.38 -7.75 16.07
C SER A 144 11.71 -7.70 17.56
N PRO A 145 12.71 -6.91 18.00
CA PRO A 145 12.95 -6.68 19.43
C PRO A 145 11.69 -6.01 20.00
N GLU A 146 11.20 -6.55 21.12
CA GLU A 146 10.14 -5.92 21.88
C GLU A 146 10.54 -4.46 22.20
N PRO A 147 9.64 -3.49 22.04
CA PRO A 147 9.91 -2.14 22.55
C PRO A 147 10.07 -2.28 24.06
N ILE A 148 11.28 -1.98 24.52
CA ILE A 148 11.56 -1.81 25.95
C ILE A 148 10.56 -0.74 26.41
N ALA A 149 9.57 -1.16 27.19
CA ALA A 149 8.62 -0.26 27.83
C ALA A 149 9.40 0.65 28.79
N PRO A 150 9.15 1.97 28.79
CA PRO A 150 9.76 2.88 29.75
C PRO A 150 9.28 2.63 31.17
#